data_8e72e085b41e2a76ba8eba33241add73
#
_entry.id   8e72e085b41e2a76ba8eba33241add73
#
_cell.length_a   1.000
_cell.length_b   1.000
_cell.length_c   1.000
_cell.angle_alpha   90.00
_cell.angle_beta   90.00
_cell.angle_gamma   90.00
#
_symmetry.space_group_name_H-M   'P 1'
#
loop_
_entity.id
_entity.type
_entity.pdbx_description
1 polymer ?
#
loop_
_entity_poly.entity_id
_entity_poly.type
_entity_poly.pdbx_seq_one_letter_code
_entity_poly.pdbx_strand_id
1 'polypeptide(L)'
;MQRFFPWLYDLVMTRAERCAIGPWRRAVVERAKGLVLEIASGTGLNFVYYPAGTTIIATEVDERMLARARARADESSATVILVVADAQALPLRAGVFDSAVAGLAMCTIPSPSRALGELQRVLRDNGSLLMLEHVRSTSTLVGRLQDWATPLWQRVAGGCRLNERTVERIAAVGFRLDSVEPHRPEYVVTIVARNRVRSIDQALPPLHEHK
;
A
#
# COMPACT_ATOMS: atom_id res chain seq x y z
N MET A 1 -19.82 17.45 -4.90
CA MET A 1 -19.42 16.31 -5.74
C MET A 1 -18.73 15.16 -4.98
N GLN A 2 -18.29 15.34 -3.73
CA GLN A 2 -17.52 14.34 -2.97
C GLN A 2 -18.33 13.19 -2.31
N ARG A 3 -19.66 13.28 -2.22
CA ARG A 3 -20.50 12.26 -1.55
C ARG A 3 -20.67 10.93 -2.30
N PHE A 4 -20.48 10.92 -3.61
CA PHE A 4 -20.69 9.73 -4.45
C PHE A 4 -19.41 8.91 -4.76
N PHE A 5 -18.25 9.47 -4.46
CA PHE A 5 -16.98 8.83 -4.81
C PHE A 5 -16.79 7.43 -4.22
N PRO A 6 -17.00 7.16 -2.91
CA PRO A 6 -16.83 5.82 -2.36
C PRO A 6 -17.79 4.79 -2.96
N TRP A 7 -19.03 5.18 -3.27
CA TRP A 7 -20.01 4.28 -3.89
C TRP A 7 -19.65 3.95 -5.35
N LEU A 8 -19.29 4.96 -6.12
CA LEU A 8 -18.86 4.78 -7.52
C LEU A 8 -17.56 3.97 -7.59
N TYR A 9 -16.64 4.24 -6.68
CA TYR A 9 -15.41 3.46 -6.53
C TYR A 9 -15.72 1.98 -6.30
N ASP A 10 -16.58 1.66 -5.33
CA ASP A 10 -16.97 0.27 -5.05
C ASP A 10 -17.63 -0.40 -6.25
N LEU A 11 -18.52 0.30 -6.97
CA LEU A 11 -19.20 -0.26 -8.14
C LEU A 11 -18.19 -0.64 -9.25
N VAL A 12 -17.26 0.27 -9.56
CA VAL A 12 -16.23 0.06 -10.59
C VAL A 12 -15.25 -1.02 -10.13
N MET A 13 -14.77 -0.91 -8.90
CA MET A 13 -13.76 -1.84 -8.36
C MET A 13 -14.34 -3.24 -8.16
N THR A 14 -15.58 -3.40 -7.69
CA THR A 14 -16.20 -4.73 -7.52
C THR A 14 -16.22 -5.52 -8.83
N ARG A 15 -16.45 -4.84 -9.95
CA ARG A 15 -16.40 -5.51 -11.26
C ARG A 15 -14.97 -5.89 -11.66
N ALA A 16 -14.02 -4.98 -11.46
CA ALA A 16 -12.60 -5.25 -11.71
C ALA A 16 -12.05 -6.37 -10.82
N GLU A 17 -12.43 -6.37 -9.54
CA GLU A 17 -12.08 -7.43 -8.57
C GLU A 17 -12.55 -8.81 -9.04
N ARG A 18 -13.82 -8.94 -9.44
CA ARG A 18 -14.38 -10.22 -9.90
C ARG A 18 -13.72 -10.75 -11.18
N CYS A 19 -13.29 -9.83 -12.07
CA CYS A 19 -12.78 -10.22 -13.38
C CYS A 19 -11.27 -10.49 -13.39
N ALA A 20 -10.48 -9.78 -12.58
CA ALA A 20 -9.02 -9.83 -12.71
C ALA A 20 -8.25 -9.58 -11.40
N ILE A 21 -8.59 -8.53 -10.64
CA ILE A 21 -7.75 -8.04 -9.53
C ILE A 21 -7.81 -8.94 -8.30
N GLY A 22 -8.98 -9.53 -8.00
CA GLY A 22 -9.21 -10.31 -6.80
C GLY A 22 -8.21 -11.46 -6.60
N PRO A 23 -7.94 -12.31 -7.59
CA PRO A 23 -6.93 -13.37 -7.45
C PRO A 23 -5.52 -12.84 -7.14
N TRP A 24 -5.10 -11.70 -7.74
CA TRP A 24 -3.81 -11.10 -7.48
C TRP A 24 -3.74 -10.48 -6.09
N ARG A 25 -4.81 -9.80 -5.68
CA ARG A 25 -4.96 -9.24 -4.33
C ARG A 25 -4.86 -10.34 -3.28
N ARG A 26 -5.59 -11.44 -3.49
CA ARG A 26 -5.55 -12.61 -2.62
C ARG A 26 -4.13 -13.16 -2.48
N ALA A 27 -3.44 -13.39 -3.60
CA ALA A 27 -2.08 -13.91 -3.60
C ALA A 27 -1.08 -13.04 -2.84
N VAL A 28 -1.32 -11.71 -2.77
CA VAL A 28 -0.51 -10.78 -1.98
C VAL A 28 -0.87 -10.86 -0.49
N VAL A 29 -2.16 -10.75 -0.18
CA VAL A 29 -2.67 -10.58 1.19
C VAL A 29 -2.47 -11.86 2.01
N GLU A 30 -2.64 -13.05 1.41
CA GLU A 30 -2.41 -14.34 2.07
C GLU A 30 -0.95 -14.56 2.51
N ARG A 31 0.00 -13.78 1.97
CA ARG A 31 1.41 -13.81 2.41
C ARG A 31 1.66 -13.02 3.69
N ALA A 32 0.70 -12.20 4.14
CA ALA A 32 0.85 -11.39 5.35
C ALA A 32 0.90 -12.27 6.60
N LYS A 33 1.79 -11.95 7.53
CA LYS A 33 2.03 -12.71 8.76
C LYS A 33 2.16 -11.78 9.94
N GLY A 34 1.84 -12.29 11.13
CA GLY A 34 1.99 -11.59 12.40
C GLY A 34 1.04 -10.40 12.54
N LEU A 35 1.52 -9.32 13.14
CA LEU A 35 0.80 -8.05 13.21
C LEU A 35 0.95 -7.31 11.89
N VAL A 36 -0.17 -7.04 11.23
CA VAL A 36 -0.21 -6.47 9.88
C VAL A 36 -0.64 -5.01 9.93
N LEU A 37 0.07 -4.15 9.20
CA LEU A 37 -0.39 -2.82 8.86
C LEU A 37 -0.91 -2.82 7.42
N GLU A 38 -2.13 -2.38 7.20
CA GLU A 38 -2.63 -2.05 5.86
C GLU A 38 -2.78 -0.55 5.73
N ILE A 39 -2.10 0.06 4.74
CA ILE A 39 -2.23 1.49 4.46
C ILE A 39 -3.17 1.75 3.30
N ALA A 40 -3.85 2.91 3.34
CA ALA A 40 -4.82 3.34 2.34
C ALA A 40 -5.82 2.21 2.03
N SER A 41 -6.38 1.61 3.08
CA SER A 41 -7.27 0.43 3.00
C SER A 41 -8.55 0.69 2.21
N GLY A 42 -8.88 1.95 1.97
CA GLY A 42 -10.07 2.35 1.22
C GLY A 42 -11.33 1.81 1.86
N THR A 43 -12.12 1.10 1.05
CA THR A 43 -13.36 0.45 1.51
C THR A 43 -13.14 -0.98 2.02
N GLY A 44 -11.89 -1.43 2.23
CA GLY A 44 -11.57 -2.71 2.86
C GLY A 44 -11.64 -3.93 1.93
N LEU A 45 -11.36 -3.77 0.64
CA LEU A 45 -11.42 -4.87 -0.34
C LEU A 45 -10.42 -6.01 -0.06
N ASN A 46 -9.37 -5.75 0.71
CA ASN A 46 -8.39 -6.76 1.12
C ASN A 46 -8.88 -7.67 2.24
N PHE A 47 -9.79 -7.19 3.09
CA PHE A 47 -10.09 -7.82 4.39
C PHE A 47 -10.58 -9.27 4.28
N VAL A 48 -11.28 -9.60 3.21
CA VAL A 48 -11.80 -10.96 2.95
C VAL A 48 -10.69 -11.98 2.65
N TYR A 49 -9.50 -11.52 2.30
CA TYR A 49 -8.39 -12.39 1.89
C TYR A 49 -7.36 -12.64 2.99
N TYR A 50 -7.45 -11.96 4.13
CA TYR A 50 -6.53 -12.22 5.22
C TYR A 50 -6.80 -13.57 5.89
N PRO A 51 -5.75 -14.31 6.25
CA PRO A 51 -5.91 -15.57 6.99
C PRO A 51 -6.64 -15.36 8.32
N ALA A 52 -7.45 -16.34 8.70
CA ALA A 52 -8.13 -16.31 9.99
C ALA A 52 -7.12 -16.16 11.15
N GLY A 53 -7.50 -15.36 12.16
CA GLY A 53 -6.65 -15.07 13.32
C GLY A 53 -5.56 -14.01 13.07
N THR A 54 -5.44 -13.47 11.87
CA THR A 54 -4.57 -12.31 11.61
C THR A 54 -5.11 -11.07 12.32
N THR A 55 -4.23 -10.26 12.91
CA THR A 55 -4.58 -8.94 13.44
C THR A 55 -4.06 -7.84 12.50
N ILE A 56 -4.96 -6.96 12.07
CA ILE A 56 -4.70 -5.92 11.08
C ILE A 56 -5.02 -4.56 11.67
N ILE A 57 -4.06 -3.64 11.60
CA ILE A 57 -4.31 -2.21 11.77
C ILE A 57 -4.48 -1.65 10.33
N ALA A 58 -5.71 -1.31 9.98
CA ALA A 58 -6.03 -0.77 8.65
C ALA A 58 -6.18 0.75 8.72
N THR A 59 -5.33 1.46 7.99
CA THR A 59 -5.31 2.93 7.98
C THR A 59 -5.86 3.48 6.67
N GLU A 60 -6.66 4.56 6.78
CA GLU A 60 -7.20 5.30 5.65
C GLU A 60 -7.39 6.76 6.05
N VAL A 61 -7.13 7.70 5.16
CA VAL A 61 -7.24 9.13 5.43
C VAL A 61 -8.68 9.65 5.28
N ASP A 62 -9.49 9.02 4.44
CA ASP A 62 -10.89 9.39 4.23
C ASP A 62 -11.82 8.56 5.13
N GLU A 63 -12.38 9.22 6.15
CA GLU A 63 -13.34 8.61 7.09
C GLU A 63 -14.55 7.98 6.40
N ARG A 64 -14.98 8.49 5.24
CA ARG A 64 -16.11 7.94 4.49
C ARG A 64 -15.77 6.60 3.84
N MET A 65 -14.51 6.43 3.44
CA MET A 65 -14.01 5.14 2.96
C MET A 65 -13.96 4.13 4.13
N LEU A 66 -13.42 4.54 5.29
CA LEU A 66 -13.41 3.70 6.49
C LEU A 66 -14.82 3.34 6.98
N ALA A 67 -15.78 4.25 6.89
CA ALA A 67 -17.17 3.94 7.25
C ALA A 67 -17.74 2.79 6.41
N ARG A 68 -17.35 2.70 5.13
CA ARG A 68 -17.73 1.57 4.27
C ARG A 68 -16.90 0.32 4.55
N ALA A 69 -15.65 0.49 4.91
CA ALA A 69 -14.76 -0.62 5.27
C ALA A 69 -15.24 -1.40 6.51
N ARG A 70 -16.00 -0.73 7.41
CA ARG A 70 -16.50 -1.34 8.65
C ARG A 70 -17.29 -2.62 8.41
N ALA A 71 -18.26 -2.62 7.50
CA ALA A 71 -19.04 -3.83 7.19
C ALA A 71 -18.15 -5.00 6.74
N ARG A 72 -17.13 -4.72 5.90
CA ARG A 72 -16.18 -5.74 5.46
C ARG A 72 -15.22 -6.17 6.57
N ALA A 73 -14.90 -5.27 7.50
CA ALA A 73 -14.11 -5.62 8.69
C ALA A 73 -14.89 -6.58 9.61
N ASP A 74 -16.18 -6.33 9.82
CA ASP A 74 -17.05 -7.17 10.64
C ASP A 74 -17.29 -8.57 10.03
N GLU A 75 -17.25 -8.67 8.69
CA GLU A 75 -17.39 -9.93 7.93
C GLU A 75 -16.05 -10.69 7.77
N SER A 76 -14.92 -10.06 8.12
CA SER A 76 -13.59 -10.66 7.97
C SER A 76 -13.35 -11.77 8.98
N SER A 77 -12.65 -12.83 8.57
CA SER A 77 -12.11 -13.85 9.49
C SER A 77 -10.90 -13.36 10.30
N ALA A 78 -10.31 -12.23 9.92
CA ALA A 78 -9.24 -11.56 10.64
C ALA A 78 -9.80 -10.52 11.63
N THR A 79 -9.03 -10.16 12.64
CA THR A 79 -9.35 -9.02 13.53
C THR A 79 -8.89 -7.73 12.87
N VAL A 80 -9.82 -6.87 12.44
CA VAL A 80 -9.51 -5.61 11.75
C VAL A 80 -9.79 -4.42 12.66
N ILE A 81 -8.75 -3.59 12.89
CA ILE A 81 -8.83 -2.34 13.63
C ILE A 81 -8.70 -1.19 12.63
N LEU A 82 -9.76 -0.39 12.50
CA LEU A 82 -9.81 0.73 11.57
C LEU A 82 -9.29 2.01 12.21
N VAL A 83 -8.36 2.69 11.57
CA VAL A 83 -7.71 3.90 12.06
C VAL A 83 -7.69 4.97 10.98
N VAL A 84 -8.17 6.18 11.30
CA VAL A 84 -8.00 7.35 10.41
C VAL A 84 -6.57 7.83 10.52
N ALA A 85 -5.80 7.71 9.43
CA ALA A 85 -4.41 8.17 9.41
C ALA A 85 -3.92 8.44 7.98
N ASP A 86 -3.03 9.42 7.85
CA ASP A 86 -2.28 9.66 6.62
C ASP A 86 -1.07 8.71 6.57
N ALA A 87 -0.98 7.93 5.50
CA ALA A 87 0.13 7.00 5.26
C ALA A 87 1.50 7.71 5.22
N GLN A 88 1.52 9.03 4.99
CA GLN A 88 2.74 9.85 4.97
C GLN A 88 3.21 10.30 6.36
N ALA A 89 2.41 10.09 7.41
CA ALA A 89 2.68 10.47 8.79
C ALA A 89 1.89 9.54 9.74
N LEU A 90 2.28 8.30 9.83
CA LEU A 90 1.57 7.28 10.60
C LEU A 90 1.73 7.52 12.12
N PRO A 91 0.63 7.61 12.90
CA PRO A 91 0.69 7.77 14.36
C PRO A 91 0.97 6.42 15.04
N LEU A 92 1.93 5.67 14.52
CA LEU A 92 2.25 4.31 14.95
C LEU A 92 3.72 4.21 15.35
N ARG A 93 4.02 3.32 16.31
CA ARG A 93 5.39 3.13 16.82
C ARG A 93 6.26 2.46 15.76
N ALA A 94 7.56 2.79 15.80
CA ALA A 94 8.58 2.18 14.96
C ALA A 94 8.79 0.71 15.32
N GLY A 95 9.05 -0.13 14.32
CA GLY A 95 9.49 -1.52 14.50
C GLY A 95 8.45 -2.44 15.15
N VAL A 96 7.15 -2.22 14.90
CA VAL A 96 6.06 -2.98 15.55
C VAL A 96 5.46 -4.03 14.62
N PHE A 97 5.39 -3.76 13.32
CA PHE A 97 4.67 -4.62 12.37
C PHE A 97 5.56 -5.67 11.72
N ASP A 98 5.03 -6.87 11.59
CA ASP A 98 5.68 -7.99 10.91
C ASP A 98 5.47 -7.91 9.39
N SER A 99 4.32 -7.40 8.98
CA SER A 99 3.96 -7.20 7.57
C SER A 99 3.29 -5.85 7.36
N ALA A 100 3.55 -5.23 6.21
CA ALA A 100 2.79 -4.10 5.71
C ALA A 100 2.21 -4.43 4.34
N VAL A 101 0.95 -4.05 4.13
CA VAL A 101 0.19 -4.31 2.89
C VAL A 101 -0.28 -2.99 2.29
N ALA A 102 -0.19 -2.87 0.97
CA ALA A 102 -0.80 -1.80 0.20
C ALA A 102 -1.39 -2.35 -1.11
N GLY A 103 -2.64 -2.01 -1.39
CA GLY A 103 -3.34 -2.48 -2.58
C GLY A 103 -3.84 -1.33 -3.44
N LEU A 104 -3.16 -1.03 -4.56
CA LEU A 104 -3.47 0.07 -5.50
C LEU A 104 -3.48 1.44 -4.81
N ALA A 105 -2.52 1.67 -3.92
CA ALA A 105 -2.47 2.81 -3.01
C ALA A 105 -1.45 3.87 -3.43
N MET A 106 -0.23 3.49 -3.81
CA MET A 106 0.87 4.43 -4.06
C MET A 106 0.58 5.43 -5.16
N CYS A 107 -0.22 5.06 -6.14
CA CYS A 107 -0.61 5.95 -7.23
C CYS A 107 -1.50 7.12 -6.78
N THR A 108 -2.17 7.03 -5.62
CA THR A 108 -3.06 8.08 -5.08
C THR A 108 -2.42 8.90 -3.96
N ILE A 109 -1.43 8.36 -3.26
CA ILE A 109 -0.74 9.05 -2.16
C ILE A 109 0.08 10.23 -2.70
N PRO A 110 -0.07 11.46 -2.18
CA PRO A 110 0.63 12.64 -2.70
C PRO A 110 2.16 12.49 -2.71
N SER A 111 2.75 11.96 -1.65
CA SER A 111 4.19 11.69 -1.56
C SER A 111 4.47 10.21 -1.25
N PRO A 112 4.53 9.33 -2.27
CA PRO A 112 4.76 7.89 -2.07
C PRO A 112 6.07 7.58 -1.35
N SER A 113 7.12 8.37 -1.59
CA SER A 113 8.42 8.18 -0.89
C SER A 113 8.32 8.43 0.61
N ARG A 114 7.49 9.40 1.06
CA ARG A 114 7.23 9.61 2.50
C ARG A 114 6.45 8.44 3.09
N ALA A 115 5.41 7.97 2.40
CA ALA A 115 4.64 6.81 2.85
C ALA A 115 5.52 5.55 2.94
N LEU A 116 6.39 5.30 1.95
CA LEU A 116 7.35 4.20 1.99
C LEU A 116 8.36 4.35 3.15
N GLY A 117 8.81 5.58 3.46
CA GLY A 117 9.65 5.86 4.62
C GLY A 117 8.94 5.55 5.94
N GLU A 118 7.66 5.88 6.07
CA GLU A 118 6.84 5.53 7.22
C GLU A 118 6.65 4.02 7.33
N LEU A 119 6.38 3.32 6.23
CA LEU A 119 6.31 1.86 6.21
C LEU A 119 7.63 1.22 6.66
N GLN A 120 8.78 1.76 6.19
CA GLN A 120 10.09 1.31 6.63
C GLN A 120 10.30 1.54 8.14
N ARG A 121 9.84 2.67 8.65
CA ARG A 121 9.95 3.02 10.07
C ARG A 121 9.15 2.09 10.98
N VAL A 122 7.92 1.76 10.60
CA VAL A 122 6.99 0.98 11.44
C VAL A 122 7.18 -0.53 11.31
N LEU A 123 7.73 -1.00 10.20
CA LEU A 123 8.09 -2.40 10.02
C LEU A 123 9.29 -2.79 10.89
N ARG A 124 9.24 -3.99 11.42
CA ARG A 124 10.39 -4.64 12.08
C ARG A 124 11.52 -4.87 11.08
N ASP A 125 12.70 -5.13 11.60
CA ASP A 125 13.81 -5.65 10.79
C ASP A 125 13.39 -6.95 10.11
N ASN A 126 13.68 -7.08 8.81
CA ASN A 126 13.22 -8.15 7.94
C ASN A 126 11.68 -8.27 7.79
N GLY A 127 10.91 -7.32 8.30
CA GLY A 127 9.46 -7.25 8.09
C GLY A 127 9.10 -7.16 6.60
N SER A 128 7.98 -7.77 6.23
CA SER A 128 7.56 -7.89 4.83
C SER A 128 6.76 -6.68 4.36
N LEU A 129 7.09 -6.15 3.21
CA LEU A 129 6.26 -5.21 2.45
C LEU A 129 5.62 -5.96 1.27
N LEU A 130 4.31 -6.01 1.23
CA LEU A 130 3.50 -6.77 0.30
C LEU A 130 2.58 -5.81 -0.44
N MET A 131 2.71 -5.72 -1.76
CA MET A 131 1.96 -4.73 -2.52
C MET A 131 1.39 -5.32 -3.81
N LEU A 132 0.18 -4.87 -4.14
CA LEU A 132 -0.40 -4.96 -5.47
C LEU A 132 -0.54 -3.54 -5.99
N GLU A 133 0.19 -3.18 -7.03
CA GLU A 133 0.26 -1.78 -7.46
C GLU A 133 0.11 -1.61 -8.97
N HIS A 134 -0.48 -0.49 -9.33
CA HIS A 134 -0.47 0.01 -10.70
C HIS A 134 0.78 0.86 -10.90
N VAL A 135 1.59 0.52 -11.90
CA VAL A 135 2.88 1.16 -12.16
C VAL A 135 2.98 1.66 -13.61
N ARG A 136 3.94 2.53 -13.86
CA ARG A 136 4.29 2.93 -15.22
C ARG A 136 4.81 1.73 -16.01
N SER A 137 4.24 1.52 -17.20
CA SER A 137 4.66 0.43 -18.10
C SER A 137 6.12 0.59 -18.54
N THR A 138 6.82 -0.52 -18.65
CA THR A 138 8.17 -0.60 -19.22
C THR A 138 8.17 -0.40 -20.74
N SER A 139 7.04 -0.66 -21.41
CA SER A 139 6.86 -0.33 -22.84
C SER A 139 6.91 1.18 -23.06
N THR A 140 7.81 1.64 -23.92
CA THR A 140 8.00 3.06 -24.21
C THR A 140 6.71 3.73 -24.71
N LEU A 141 5.96 3.04 -25.56
CA LEU A 141 4.72 3.58 -26.13
C LEU A 141 3.63 3.70 -25.06
N VAL A 142 3.38 2.63 -24.31
CA VAL A 142 2.37 2.60 -23.24
C VAL A 142 2.74 3.57 -22.14
N GLY A 143 4.01 3.61 -21.71
CA GLY A 143 4.50 4.53 -20.70
C GLY A 143 4.33 6.00 -21.10
N ARG A 144 4.59 6.37 -22.35
CA ARG A 144 4.31 7.73 -22.87
C ARG A 144 2.82 8.07 -22.88
N LEU A 145 1.98 7.10 -23.23
CA LEU A 145 0.53 7.27 -23.17
C LEU A 145 0.05 7.49 -21.72
N GLN A 146 0.58 6.72 -20.76
CA GLN A 146 0.31 6.91 -19.33
C GLN A 146 0.76 8.30 -18.87
N ASP A 147 1.97 8.76 -19.27
CA ASP A 147 2.48 10.09 -18.91
C ASP A 147 1.53 11.19 -19.44
N TRP A 148 1.09 11.07 -20.67
CA TRP A 148 0.16 12.02 -21.29
C TRP A 148 -1.24 12.00 -20.65
N ALA A 149 -1.77 10.81 -20.35
CA ALA A 149 -3.13 10.66 -19.81
C ALA A 149 -3.21 11.00 -18.30
N THR A 150 -2.12 10.91 -17.54
CA THR A 150 -2.10 11.09 -16.09
C THR A 150 -2.73 12.39 -15.62
N PRO A 151 -2.45 13.60 -16.18
CA PRO A 151 -3.02 14.85 -15.68
C PRO A 151 -4.56 14.91 -15.74
N LEU A 152 -5.15 14.31 -16.77
CA LEU A 152 -6.61 14.23 -16.89
C LEU A 152 -7.18 13.14 -15.98
N TRP A 153 -6.52 11.98 -15.95
CA TRP A 153 -6.93 10.84 -15.13
C TRP A 153 -6.96 11.18 -13.64
N GLN A 154 -5.97 11.86 -13.12
CA GLN A 154 -5.91 12.30 -11.72
C GLN A 154 -7.15 13.11 -11.28
N ARG A 155 -7.71 13.94 -12.18
CA ARG A 155 -8.88 14.78 -11.88
C ARG A 155 -10.16 13.95 -11.73
N VAL A 156 -10.28 12.84 -12.41
CA VAL A 156 -11.50 12.00 -12.44
C VAL A 156 -11.38 10.74 -11.59
N ALA A 157 -10.17 10.26 -11.36
CA ALA A 157 -9.88 9.00 -10.65
C ALA A 157 -9.27 9.22 -9.25
N GLY A 158 -9.73 10.23 -8.52
CA GLY A 158 -9.38 10.43 -7.12
C GLY A 158 -7.88 10.65 -6.85
N GLY A 159 -7.15 11.25 -7.80
CA GLY A 159 -5.72 11.53 -7.65
C GLY A 159 -4.80 10.42 -8.16
N CYS A 160 -5.33 9.31 -8.69
CA CYS A 160 -4.54 8.20 -9.21
C CYS A 160 -3.61 8.62 -10.35
N ARG A 161 -2.30 8.34 -10.22
CA ARG A 161 -1.28 8.56 -11.24
C ARG A 161 -1.02 7.26 -12.00
N LEU A 162 -1.27 7.26 -13.31
CA LEU A 162 -1.06 6.09 -14.15
C LEU A 162 0.42 5.74 -14.34
N ASN A 163 1.30 6.70 -14.13
CA ASN A 163 2.73 6.62 -14.39
C ASN A 163 3.58 6.54 -13.12
N GLU A 164 3.01 6.05 -12.01
CA GLU A 164 3.76 5.92 -10.75
C GLU A 164 4.88 4.87 -10.89
N ARG A 165 6.05 5.17 -10.30
CA ARG A 165 7.25 4.33 -10.33
C ARG A 165 7.50 3.71 -8.97
N THR A 166 6.54 2.93 -8.49
CA THR A 166 6.54 2.37 -7.15
C THR A 166 7.75 1.46 -6.89
N VAL A 167 8.13 0.63 -7.87
CA VAL A 167 9.25 -0.31 -7.73
C VAL A 167 10.57 0.42 -7.49
N GLU A 168 10.84 1.46 -8.29
CA GLU A 168 12.06 2.27 -8.16
C GLU A 168 12.09 3.03 -6.83
N ARG A 169 10.92 3.52 -6.37
CA ARG A 169 10.82 4.22 -5.08
C ARG A 169 11.07 3.29 -3.90
N ILE A 170 10.54 2.06 -3.93
CA ILE A 170 10.77 1.04 -2.90
C ILE A 170 12.28 0.79 -2.76
N ALA A 171 12.98 0.60 -3.88
CA ALA A 171 14.43 0.41 -3.87
C ALA A 171 15.17 1.66 -3.38
N ALA A 172 14.76 2.87 -3.81
CA ALA A 172 15.39 4.14 -3.42
C ALA A 172 15.24 4.45 -1.93
N VAL A 173 14.12 4.07 -1.29
CA VAL A 173 13.92 4.21 0.16
C VAL A 173 14.76 3.21 0.94
N GLY A 174 15.22 2.12 0.31
CA GLY A 174 16.14 1.17 0.91
C GLY A 174 15.55 -0.19 1.27
N PHE A 175 14.33 -0.50 0.85
CA PHE A 175 13.85 -1.88 0.93
C PHE A 175 14.67 -2.81 0.03
N ARG A 176 14.78 -4.07 0.43
CA ARG A 176 15.28 -5.14 -0.43
C ARG A 176 14.11 -5.75 -1.20
N LEU A 177 14.12 -5.67 -2.51
CA LEU A 177 13.13 -6.34 -3.36
C LEU A 177 13.41 -7.84 -3.38
N ASP A 178 12.41 -8.65 -3.01
CA ASP A 178 12.47 -10.11 -3.09
C ASP A 178 11.85 -10.59 -4.42
N SER A 179 10.70 -10.03 -4.84
CA SER A 179 10.11 -10.29 -6.15
C SER A 179 9.28 -9.11 -6.67
N VAL A 180 9.20 -9.01 -8.00
CA VAL A 180 8.28 -8.13 -8.74
C VAL A 180 7.65 -8.98 -9.84
N GLU A 181 6.37 -9.26 -9.73
CA GLU A 181 5.64 -10.14 -10.63
C GLU A 181 4.62 -9.33 -11.43
N PRO A 182 4.84 -9.11 -12.74
CA PRO A 182 3.88 -8.40 -13.58
C PRO A 182 2.67 -9.28 -13.89
N HIS A 183 1.49 -8.66 -13.90
CA HIS A 183 0.24 -9.25 -14.36
C HIS A 183 -0.13 -8.75 -15.76
N ARG A 184 -1.16 -9.30 -16.34
CA ARG A 184 -1.71 -8.77 -17.61
C ARG A 184 -2.91 -7.87 -17.31
N PRO A 185 -2.82 -6.58 -17.64
CA PRO A 185 -1.75 -5.86 -18.35
C PRO A 185 -0.50 -5.63 -17.47
N GLU A 186 0.69 -5.53 -18.10
CA GLU A 186 2.01 -5.46 -17.44
C GLU A 186 2.22 -4.26 -16.50
N TYR A 187 1.31 -3.31 -16.49
CA TYR A 187 1.34 -2.16 -15.58
C TYR A 187 0.63 -2.42 -14.23
N VAL A 188 0.21 -3.65 -13.95
CA VAL A 188 -0.20 -4.10 -12.62
C VAL A 188 0.82 -5.12 -12.14
N VAL A 189 1.39 -4.90 -10.97
CA VAL A 189 2.46 -5.74 -10.44
C VAL A 189 2.19 -6.13 -8.99
N THR A 190 2.56 -7.36 -8.66
CA THR A 190 2.74 -7.79 -7.27
C THR A 190 4.19 -7.53 -6.88
N ILE A 191 4.39 -6.88 -5.73
CA ILE A 191 5.71 -6.57 -5.19
C ILE A 191 5.84 -7.20 -3.80
N VAL A 192 6.93 -7.94 -3.61
CA VAL A 192 7.35 -8.42 -2.29
C VAL A 192 8.72 -7.83 -1.99
N ALA A 193 8.81 -7.14 -0.87
CA ALA A 193 10.07 -6.56 -0.41
C ALA A 193 10.26 -6.78 1.08
N ARG A 194 11.47 -6.60 1.57
CA ARG A 194 11.84 -6.71 2.97
C ARG A 194 12.42 -5.42 3.49
N ASN A 195 12.02 -5.07 4.71
CA ASN A 195 12.71 -4.03 5.45
C ASN A 195 14.15 -4.46 5.73
N ARG A 196 15.11 -3.55 5.53
CA ARG A 196 16.50 -3.87 5.86
C ARG A 196 16.70 -3.92 7.37
N VAL A 197 17.62 -4.74 7.81
CA VAL A 197 18.12 -4.71 9.18
C VAL A 197 18.78 -3.35 9.41
N ARG A 198 18.34 -2.63 10.43
CA ARG A 198 18.97 -1.37 10.83
C ARG A 198 20.33 -1.69 11.42
N SER A 199 21.40 -1.34 10.72
CA SER A 199 22.75 -1.41 11.28
C SER A 199 22.81 -0.48 12.51
N ILE A 200 23.26 -1.00 13.64
CA ILE A 200 23.39 -0.27 14.92
C ILE A 200 24.30 0.96 14.78
N ASP A 201 25.21 0.96 13.81
CA ASP A 201 26.16 2.04 13.56
C ASP A 201 25.55 3.38 13.09
N GLN A 202 24.27 3.42 12.70
CA GLN A 202 23.61 4.66 12.28
C GLN A 202 22.79 5.33 13.39
N ALA A 203 22.71 4.77 14.59
CA ALA A 203 21.82 5.20 15.67
C ALA A 203 22.49 6.06 16.75
N LEU A 204 23.81 6.23 16.75
CA LEU A 204 24.50 7.07 17.73
C LEU A 204 25.05 8.34 17.05
N PRO A 205 24.54 9.54 17.39
CA PRO A 205 25.27 10.75 17.08
C PRO A 205 26.61 10.71 17.81
N PRO A 206 27.70 11.25 17.24
CA PRO A 206 29.00 11.26 17.89
C PRO A 206 28.86 11.92 19.28
N LEU A 207 29.29 11.22 20.31
CA LEU A 207 29.43 11.78 21.64
C LEU A 207 30.38 12.98 21.53
N HIS A 208 29.85 14.19 21.69
CA HIS A 208 30.67 15.37 21.84
C HIS A 208 31.44 15.24 23.16
N GLU A 209 32.72 14.87 23.07
CA GLU A 209 33.66 15.01 24.18
C GLU A 209 33.75 16.51 24.55
N HIS A 210 33.16 16.86 25.65
CA HIS A 210 33.40 18.13 26.30
C HIS A 210 34.82 18.11 26.89
N LYS A 211 35.69 18.88 26.24
CA LYS A 211 36.97 19.31 26.86
C LYS A 211 36.74 20.53 27.74
#